data_0bddcfbcea0cd237025b24184287c431
#
_entry.id   0bddcfbcea0cd237025b24184287c431
#
_cell.length_a   1.000
_cell.length_b   1.000
_cell.length_c   1.000
_cell.angle_alpha   90.00
_cell.angle_beta   90.00
_cell.angle_gamma   90.00
#
_symmetry.space_group_name_H-M   'P 1'
#
loop_
_entity.id
_entity.type
_entity.pdbx_description
1 polymer ?
#
loop_
_entity_poly.entity_id
_entity_poly.type
_entity_poly.pdbx_seq_one_letter_code
_entity_poly.pdbx_strand_id
1 'polypeptide(L)'
;MLLLHLFMTRRKAEEVEMAVSDQLTRLAARAKEAEDRAAAAQGKASADLEKDVEAARTSAQAQADKLRATAEEKKGKLSVWWYDVQRSWDEHIESIRTDIESRRAEHDLERAQMNADNAEDDASFAVDYAYGAIEEAEYAVLDAALARMHADELATASTSTRT
;
A
#
# COMPACT_ATOMS: atom_id res chain seq x y z
N MET A 1 -36.79 18.88 0.02
CA MET A 1 -35.32 19.10 0.19
C MET A 1 -34.62 17.95 0.91
N LEU A 2 -35.22 17.33 1.92
CA LEU A 2 -34.60 16.21 2.69
C LEU A 2 -34.32 14.96 1.85
N LEU A 3 -35.24 14.56 0.99
CA LEU A 3 -35.10 13.38 0.11
C LEU A 3 -33.94 13.53 -0.89
N LEU A 4 -33.72 14.73 -1.39
CA LEU A 4 -32.62 15.00 -2.33
C LEU A 4 -31.25 14.92 -1.65
N HIS A 5 -31.18 15.36 -0.39
CA HIS A 5 -29.94 15.26 0.41
C HIS A 5 -29.59 13.82 0.75
N LEU A 6 -30.58 13.02 1.12
CA LEU A 6 -30.44 11.59 1.41
C LEU A 6 -30.00 10.80 0.14
N PHE A 7 -30.53 11.19 -1.02
CA PHE A 7 -30.19 10.56 -2.30
C PHE A 7 -28.75 10.89 -2.73
N MET A 8 -28.30 12.13 -2.49
CA MET A 8 -26.94 12.57 -2.79
C MET A 8 -25.89 11.93 -1.86
N THR A 9 -26.19 11.76 -0.57
CA THR A 9 -25.27 11.12 0.38
C THR A 9 -25.12 9.63 0.08
N ARG A 10 -26.21 8.96 -0.28
CA ARG A 10 -26.18 7.54 -0.68
C ARG A 10 -25.38 7.32 -1.95
N ARG A 11 -25.54 8.16 -2.97
CA ARG A 11 -24.77 8.10 -4.21
C ARG A 11 -23.27 8.28 -3.98
N LYS A 12 -22.91 9.22 -3.11
CA LYS A 12 -21.51 9.47 -2.78
C LYS A 12 -20.88 8.31 -2.00
N ALA A 13 -21.65 7.62 -1.16
CA ALA A 13 -21.19 6.43 -0.47
C ALA A 13 -20.96 5.27 -1.44
N GLU A 14 -21.88 5.03 -2.37
CA GLU A 14 -21.75 4.01 -3.42
C GLU A 14 -20.57 4.29 -4.36
N GLU A 15 -20.30 5.55 -4.72
CA GLU A 15 -19.13 5.97 -5.52
C GLU A 15 -17.81 5.73 -4.79
N VAL A 16 -17.75 5.99 -3.49
CA VAL A 16 -16.56 5.74 -2.66
C VAL A 16 -16.30 4.24 -2.50
N GLU A 17 -17.34 3.45 -2.27
CA GLU A 17 -17.24 2.00 -2.12
C GLU A 17 -16.76 1.33 -3.42
N MET A 18 -17.28 1.74 -4.58
CA MET A 18 -16.78 1.28 -5.89
C MET A 18 -15.32 1.69 -6.11
N ALA A 19 -14.93 2.91 -5.77
CA ALA A 19 -13.56 3.39 -5.95
C ALA A 19 -12.56 2.58 -5.09
N VAL A 20 -12.93 2.17 -3.88
CA VAL A 20 -12.10 1.33 -3.00
C VAL A 20 -12.03 -0.10 -3.54
N SER A 21 -13.14 -0.67 -3.98
CA SER A 21 -13.18 -2.00 -4.62
C SER A 21 -12.27 -2.07 -5.85
N ASP A 22 -12.28 -1.03 -6.70
CA ASP A 22 -11.40 -0.93 -7.86
C ASP A 22 -9.92 -0.84 -7.45
N GLN A 23 -9.61 -0.16 -6.35
CA GLN A 23 -8.25 -0.09 -5.82
C GLN A 23 -7.77 -1.45 -5.32
N LEU A 24 -8.62 -2.22 -4.63
CA LEU A 24 -8.30 -3.57 -4.19
C LEU A 24 -8.11 -4.53 -5.37
N THR A 25 -8.90 -4.40 -6.42
CA THR A 25 -8.73 -5.16 -7.67
C THR A 25 -7.38 -4.88 -8.33
N ARG A 26 -6.96 -3.62 -8.37
CA ARG A 26 -5.62 -3.24 -8.88
C ARG A 26 -4.50 -3.76 -8.00
N LEU A 27 -4.68 -3.77 -6.68
CA LEU A 27 -3.71 -4.33 -5.74
C LEU A 27 -3.53 -5.83 -5.99
N ALA A 28 -4.63 -6.59 -6.14
CA ALA A 28 -4.59 -8.02 -6.46
C ALA A 28 -3.88 -8.30 -7.80
N ALA A 29 -4.17 -7.51 -8.84
CA ALA A 29 -3.50 -7.62 -10.13
C ALA A 29 -1.99 -7.33 -10.02
N ARG A 30 -1.61 -6.35 -9.22
CA ARG A 30 -0.20 -6.01 -8.97
C ARG A 30 0.53 -7.11 -8.19
N ALA A 31 -0.13 -7.73 -7.21
CA ALA A 31 0.42 -8.87 -6.48
C ALA A 31 0.68 -10.06 -7.42
N LYS A 32 -0.26 -10.36 -8.31
CA LYS A 32 -0.08 -11.42 -9.33
C LYS A 32 1.07 -11.12 -10.29
N GLU A 33 1.21 -9.91 -10.73
CA GLU A 33 2.33 -9.48 -11.58
C GLU A 33 3.68 -9.64 -10.86
N ALA A 34 3.74 -9.33 -9.57
CA ALA A 34 4.95 -9.51 -8.77
C ALA A 34 5.31 -11.00 -8.62
N GLU A 35 4.32 -11.87 -8.38
CA GLU A 35 4.49 -13.31 -8.34
C GLU A 35 5.06 -13.86 -9.66
N ASP A 36 4.48 -13.46 -10.80
CA ASP A 36 4.92 -13.91 -12.13
C ASP A 36 6.37 -13.46 -12.43
N ARG A 37 6.74 -12.25 -12.04
CA ARG A 37 8.12 -11.75 -12.16
C ARG A 37 9.10 -12.52 -11.27
N ALA A 38 8.71 -12.81 -10.03
CA ALA A 38 9.53 -13.59 -9.11
C ALA A 38 9.77 -15.02 -9.64
N ALA A 39 8.71 -15.66 -10.13
CA ALA A 39 8.82 -16.99 -10.75
C ALA A 39 9.73 -16.98 -12.00
N ALA A 40 9.61 -15.96 -12.85
CA ALA A 40 10.44 -15.80 -14.04
C ALA A 40 11.92 -15.51 -13.72
N ALA A 41 12.23 -14.95 -12.56
CA ALA A 41 13.60 -14.59 -12.17
C ALA A 41 14.53 -15.82 -12.05
N GLN A 42 14.00 -16.97 -11.63
CA GLN A 42 14.76 -18.19 -11.41
C GLN A 42 15.46 -18.75 -12.66
N GLY A 43 14.98 -18.41 -13.85
CA GLY A 43 15.54 -18.88 -15.13
C GLY A 43 16.32 -17.84 -15.91
N LYS A 44 16.53 -16.65 -15.36
CA LYS A 44 17.19 -15.55 -16.07
C LYS A 44 18.71 -15.54 -15.90
N ALA A 45 19.40 -15.03 -16.92
CA ALA A 45 20.82 -14.70 -16.81
C ALA A 45 21.00 -13.49 -15.86
N SER A 46 22.14 -13.43 -15.17
CA SER A 46 22.43 -12.38 -14.17
C SER A 46 22.23 -10.96 -14.72
N ALA A 47 22.75 -10.68 -15.92
CA ALA A 47 22.63 -9.35 -16.55
C ALA A 47 21.18 -8.94 -16.86
N ASP A 48 20.29 -9.89 -17.13
CA ASP A 48 18.87 -9.60 -17.36
C ASP A 48 18.12 -9.46 -16.04
N LEU A 49 18.50 -10.23 -15.02
CA LEU A 49 17.96 -10.08 -13.68
C LEU A 49 18.34 -8.72 -13.07
N GLU A 50 19.56 -8.23 -13.29
CA GLU A 50 19.99 -6.89 -12.87
C GLU A 50 19.11 -5.78 -13.46
N LYS A 51 18.71 -5.90 -14.73
CA LYS A 51 17.78 -4.97 -15.36
C LYS A 51 16.38 -5.02 -14.73
N ASP A 52 15.91 -6.22 -14.41
CA ASP A 52 14.62 -6.38 -13.74
C ASP A 52 14.62 -5.78 -12.33
N VAL A 53 15.71 -5.96 -11.59
CA VAL A 53 15.88 -5.36 -10.26
C VAL A 53 15.88 -3.84 -10.35
N GLU A 54 16.56 -3.24 -11.33
CA GLU A 54 16.58 -1.79 -11.52
C GLU A 54 15.19 -1.26 -11.95
N ALA A 55 14.49 -1.99 -12.80
CA ALA A 55 13.12 -1.66 -13.17
C ALA A 55 12.16 -1.73 -11.97
N ALA A 56 12.31 -2.75 -11.12
CA ALA A 56 11.52 -2.90 -9.89
C ALA A 56 11.82 -1.75 -8.90
N ARG A 57 13.10 -1.38 -8.74
CA ARG A 57 13.53 -0.23 -7.92
C ARG A 57 12.87 1.07 -8.39
N THR A 58 12.92 1.33 -9.70
CA THR A 58 12.32 2.52 -10.29
C THR A 58 10.81 2.56 -10.07
N SER A 59 10.14 1.42 -10.24
CA SER A 59 8.69 1.30 -10.00
C SER A 59 8.33 1.53 -8.52
N ALA A 60 9.11 0.98 -7.60
CA ALA A 60 8.93 1.18 -6.16
C ALA A 60 9.14 2.64 -5.75
N GLN A 61 10.14 3.32 -6.33
CA GLN A 61 10.36 4.75 -6.12
C GLN A 61 9.17 5.58 -6.58
N ALA A 62 8.70 5.35 -7.79
CA ALA A 62 7.55 6.06 -8.33
C ALA A 62 6.28 5.88 -7.47
N GLN A 63 6.09 4.69 -6.89
CA GLN A 63 4.97 4.44 -5.98
C GLN A 63 5.13 5.18 -4.64
N ALA A 64 6.34 5.23 -4.09
CA ALA A 64 6.63 5.99 -2.87
C ALA A 64 6.40 7.51 -3.08
N ASP A 65 6.86 8.05 -4.22
CA ASP A 65 6.66 9.46 -4.57
C ASP A 65 5.18 9.79 -4.74
N LYS A 66 4.41 8.89 -5.37
CA LYS A 66 2.95 9.04 -5.50
C LYS A 66 2.25 9.03 -4.14
N LEU A 67 2.67 8.17 -3.22
CA LEU A 67 2.11 8.11 -1.87
C LEU A 67 2.38 9.42 -1.11
N ARG A 68 3.60 9.97 -1.19
CA ARG A 68 3.95 11.28 -0.61
C ARG A 68 3.09 12.40 -1.19
N ALA A 69 2.96 12.46 -2.51
CA ALA A 69 2.13 13.46 -3.17
C ALA A 69 0.67 13.37 -2.72
N THR A 70 0.11 12.16 -2.61
CA THR A 70 -1.25 11.94 -2.13
C THR A 70 -1.42 12.36 -0.67
N ALA A 71 -0.44 12.08 0.19
CA ALA A 71 -0.48 12.49 1.59
C ALA A 71 -0.44 14.03 1.73
N GLU A 72 0.38 14.72 0.94
CA GLU A 72 0.43 16.17 0.94
C GLU A 72 -0.87 16.80 0.39
N GLU A 73 -1.43 16.27 -0.68
CA GLU A 73 -2.73 16.72 -1.22
C GLU A 73 -3.86 16.57 -0.21
N LYS A 74 -3.85 15.50 0.58
CA LYS A 74 -4.85 15.22 1.62
C LYS A 74 -4.50 15.80 2.98
N LYS A 75 -3.54 16.71 3.06
CA LYS A 75 -3.11 17.35 4.30
C LYS A 75 -4.30 17.96 5.05
N GLY A 76 -4.43 17.62 6.34
CA GLY A 76 -5.55 18.01 7.18
C GLY A 76 -6.83 17.19 7.02
N LYS A 77 -6.88 16.23 6.08
CA LYS A 77 -8.00 15.29 5.91
C LYS A 77 -7.66 13.89 6.41
N LEU A 78 -6.38 13.53 6.39
CA LEU A 78 -5.89 12.27 6.93
C LEU A 78 -5.67 12.37 8.44
N SER A 79 -5.85 11.26 9.14
CA SER A 79 -5.49 11.14 10.55
C SER A 79 -3.98 11.33 10.72
N VAL A 80 -3.58 11.95 11.83
CA VAL A 80 -2.16 12.32 12.09
C VAL A 80 -1.24 11.11 12.04
N TRP A 81 -1.67 9.95 12.52
CA TRP A 81 -0.87 8.73 12.54
C TRP A 81 -0.49 8.21 11.13
N TRP A 82 -1.27 8.52 10.08
CA TRP A 82 -0.91 8.18 8.71
C TRP A 82 0.36 8.90 8.22
N TYR A 83 0.60 10.12 8.69
CA TYR A 83 1.84 10.83 8.38
C TYR A 83 3.04 10.21 9.06
N ASP A 84 2.86 9.69 10.28
CA ASP A 84 3.91 8.98 10.99
C ASP A 84 4.23 7.64 10.31
N VAL A 85 3.23 6.89 9.87
CA VAL A 85 3.40 5.65 9.08
C VAL A 85 4.15 5.94 7.78
N GLN A 86 3.77 6.98 7.05
CA GLN A 86 4.44 7.34 5.80
C GLN A 86 5.91 7.70 6.02
N ARG A 87 6.22 8.50 7.04
CA ARG A 87 7.60 8.87 7.37
C ARG A 87 8.44 7.65 7.74
N SER A 88 7.93 6.78 8.61
CA SER A 88 8.58 5.54 9.00
C SER A 88 8.82 4.62 7.79
N TRP A 89 7.88 4.59 6.85
CA TRP A 89 8.03 3.84 5.61
C TRP A 89 9.15 4.39 4.72
N ASP A 90 9.22 5.71 4.55
CA ASP A 90 10.28 6.36 3.76
C ASP A 90 11.67 6.07 4.33
N GLU A 91 11.85 6.16 5.65
CA GLU A 91 13.09 5.83 6.34
C GLU A 91 13.48 4.35 6.15
N HIS A 92 12.49 3.46 6.25
CA HIS A 92 12.70 2.03 6.07
C HIS A 92 13.12 1.67 4.63
N ILE A 93 12.48 2.25 3.62
CA ILE A 93 12.84 2.05 2.21
C ILE A 93 14.28 2.53 1.94
N GLU A 94 14.68 3.66 2.50
CA GLU A 94 16.03 4.18 2.34
C GLU A 94 17.08 3.26 2.95
N SER A 95 16.80 2.73 4.15
CA SER A 95 17.64 1.72 4.81
C SER A 95 17.80 0.47 3.97
N ILE A 96 16.71 -0.13 3.49
CA ILE A 96 16.74 -1.33 2.63
C ILE A 96 17.59 -1.08 1.38
N ARG A 97 17.47 0.08 0.74
CA ARG A 97 18.24 0.39 -0.47
C ARG A 97 19.73 0.47 -0.21
N THR A 98 20.10 1.12 0.90
CA THR A 98 21.51 1.21 1.33
C THR A 98 22.08 -0.18 1.58
N ASP A 99 21.34 -1.06 2.24
CA ASP A 99 21.77 -2.43 2.51
C ASP A 99 21.92 -3.25 1.22
N ILE A 100 21.01 -3.13 0.27
CA ILE A 100 21.08 -3.81 -1.03
C ILE A 100 22.32 -3.34 -1.81
N GLU A 101 22.60 -2.05 -1.84
CA GLU A 101 23.78 -1.48 -2.52
C GLU A 101 25.08 -1.95 -1.88
N SER A 102 25.14 -1.99 -0.55
CA SER A 102 26.28 -2.52 0.20
C SER A 102 26.57 -3.99 -0.11
N ARG A 103 25.53 -4.83 -0.18
CA ARG A 103 25.65 -6.26 -0.51
C ARG A 103 26.20 -6.49 -1.93
N ARG A 104 25.85 -5.65 -2.88
CA ARG A 104 26.32 -5.74 -4.27
C ARG A 104 27.83 -5.47 -4.43
N ALA A 105 28.43 -4.74 -3.53
CA ALA A 105 29.85 -4.40 -3.53
C ALA A 105 30.74 -5.52 -2.93
N GLU A 106 30.15 -6.60 -2.42
CA GLU A 106 30.90 -7.67 -1.76
C GLU A 106 31.56 -8.63 -2.76
N HIS A 107 32.85 -8.91 -2.55
CA HIS A 107 33.64 -9.77 -3.40
C HIS A 107 34.15 -11.06 -2.70
N ASP A 108 33.87 -11.18 -1.41
CA ASP A 108 34.20 -12.36 -0.62
C ASP A 108 33.09 -13.40 -0.73
N LEU A 109 33.46 -14.66 -1.09
CA LEU A 109 32.46 -15.71 -1.35
C LEU A 109 31.61 -16.06 -0.11
N GLU A 110 32.24 -16.18 1.04
CA GLU A 110 31.54 -16.55 2.30
C GLU A 110 30.54 -15.45 2.69
N ARG A 111 30.95 -14.20 2.57
CA ARG A 111 30.09 -13.05 2.81
C ARG A 111 29.00 -12.91 1.74
N ALA A 112 29.31 -13.21 0.48
CA ALA A 112 28.31 -13.19 -0.58
C ALA A 112 27.22 -14.24 -0.35
N GLN A 113 27.57 -15.44 0.12
CA GLN A 113 26.60 -16.47 0.48
C GLN A 113 25.72 -16.02 1.66
N MET A 114 26.32 -15.52 2.75
CA MET A 114 25.57 -15.01 3.90
C MET A 114 24.67 -13.82 3.52
N ASN A 115 25.12 -12.96 2.62
CA ASN A 115 24.32 -11.86 2.08
C ASN A 115 23.15 -12.35 1.23
N ALA A 116 23.30 -13.45 0.51
CA ALA A 116 22.21 -14.06 -0.25
C ALA A 116 21.15 -14.64 0.70
N ASP A 117 21.55 -15.39 1.72
CA ASP A 117 20.65 -15.94 2.72
C ASP A 117 19.86 -14.81 3.44
N ASN A 118 20.56 -13.76 3.87
CA ASN A 118 19.92 -12.59 4.49
C ASN A 118 18.94 -11.87 3.52
N ALA A 119 19.27 -11.80 2.24
CA ALA A 119 18.40 -11.18 1.25
C ALA A 119 17.12 -12.00 1.02
N GLU A 120 17.20 -13.33 1.10
CA GLU A 120 16.04 -14.23 1.01
C GLU A 120 15.12 -14.06 2.23
N ASP A 121 15.71 -13.98 3.44
CA ASP A 121 14.96 -13.70 4.67
C ASP A 121 14.28 -12.32 4.63
N ASP A 122 15.00 -11.28 4.21
CA ASP A 122 14.45 -9.93 4.04
C ASP A 122 13.30 -9.92 3.01
N ALA A 123 13.44 -10.66 1.92
CA ALA A 123 12.38 -10.74 0.90
C ALA A 123 11.14 -11.45 1.44
N SER A 124 11.32 -12.54 2.19
CA SER A 124 10.22 -13.25 2.86
C SER A 124 9.49 -12.33 3.84
N PHE A 125 10.22 -11.63 4.68
CA PHE A 125 9.65 -10.68 5.64
C PHE A 125 8.91 -9.53 4.94
N ALA A 126 9.43 -9.03 3.82
CA ALA A 126 8.75 -7.97 3.05
C ALA A 126 7.39 -8.43 2.50
N VAL A 127 7.27 -9.71 2.11
CA VAL A 127 6.00 -10.30 1.70
C VAL A 127 5.03 -10.40 2.88
N ASP A 128 5.49 -10.88 4.04
CA ASP A 128 4.67 -10.96 5.26
C ASP A 128 4.19 -9.58 5.70
N TYR A 129 5.06 -8.58 5.61
CA TYR A 129 4.70 -7.19 5.88
C TYR A 129 3.61 -6.68 4.93
N ALA A 130 3.70 -7.01 3.64
CA ALA A 130 2.67 -6.63 2.66
C ALA A 130 1.31 -7.27 2.97
N TYR A 131 1.28 -8.51 3.44
CA TYR A 131 0.05 -9.15 3.93
C TYR A 131 -0.56 -8.38 5.11
N GLY A 132 0.24 -8.03 6.12
CA GLY A 132 -0.23 -7.22 7.24
C GLY A 132 -0.79 -5.86 6.80
N ALA A 133 -0.15 -5.21 5.84
CA ALA A 133 -0.63 -3.95 5.28
C ALA A 133 -1.97 -4.10 4.52
N ILE A 134 -2.23 -5.24 3.88
CA ILE A 134 -3.51 -5.53 3.24
C ILE A 134 -4.62 -5.70 4.28
N GLU A 135 -4.36 -6.42 5.37
CA GLU A 135 -5.32 -6.61 6.46
C GLU A 135 -5.67 -5.28 7.15
N GLU A 136 -4.68 -4.42 7.37
CA GLU A 136 -4.92 -3.06 7.89
C GLU A 136 -5.74 -2.20 6.93
N ALA A 137 -5.52 -2.34 5.63
CA ALA A 137 -6.33 -1.64 4.63
C ALA A 137 -7.79 -2.13 4.65
N GLU A 138 -8.02 -3.43 4.77
CA GLU A 138 -9.36 -4.00 4.94
C GLU A 138 -10.06 -3.44 6.19
N TYR A 139 -9.37 -3.47 7.33
CA TYR A 139 -9.88 -2.91 8.57
C TYR A 139 -10.28 -1.44 8.41
N ALA A 140 -9.43 -0.62 7.83
CA ALA A 140 -9.71 0.81 7.62
C ALA A 140 -10.92 1.05 6.71
N VAL A 141 -11.11 0.20 5.69
CA VAL A 141 -12.27 0.29 4.79
C VAL A 141 -13.56 -0.08 5.51
N LEU A 142 -13.55 -1.14 6.29
CA LEU A 142 -14.73 -1.59 7.07
C LEU A 142 -15.08 -0.58 8.16
N ASP A 143 -14.10 0.00 8.84
CA ASP A 143 -14.30 1.06 9.82
C ASP A 143 -14.92 2.32 9.19
N ALA A 144 -14.44 2.71 8.01
CA ALA A 144 -15.02 3.85 7.27
C ALA A 144 -16.48 3.59 6.86
N ALA A 145 -16.82 2.38 6.44
CA ALA A 145 -18.19 2.00 6.13
C ALA A 145 -19.10 2.07 7.39
N LEU A 146 -18.63 1.53 8.52
CA LEU A 146 -19.35 1.58 9.79
C LEU A 146 -19.56 3.03 10.28
N ALA A 147 -18.53 3.86 10.21
CA ALA A 147 -18.62 5.28 10.57
C ALA A 147 -19.65 6.02 9.70
N ARG A 148 -19.75 5.69 8.43
CA ARG A 148 -20.76 6.23 7.54
C ARG A 148 -22.19 5.82 7.95
N MET A 149 -22.39 4.54 8.23
CA MET A 149 -23.68 4.02 8.70
C MET A 149 -24.14 4.73 9.99
N HIS A 150 -23.26 4.87 10.97
CA HIS A 150 -23.56 5.59 12.22
C HIS A 150 -23.93 7.06 11.97
N ALA A 151 -23.24 7.73 11.05
CA ALA A 151 -23.57 9.11 10.71
C ALA A 151 -24.98 9.23 10.09
N ASP A 152 -25.36 8.30 9.24
CA ASP A 152 -26.68 8.27 8.60
C ASP A 152 -27.80 7.93 9.60
N GLU A 153 -27.56 7.01 10.54
CA GLU A 153 -28.48 6.70 11.65
C GLU A 153 -28.75 7.93 12.53
N LEU A 154 -27.70 8.66 12.91
CA LEU A 154 -27.83 9.89 13.72
C LEU A 154 -28.58 10.99 12.95
N ALA A 155 -28.35 11.10 11.65
CA ALA A 155 -29.06 12.06 10.81
C ALA A 155 -30.57 11.75 10.75
N THR A 156 -30.94 10.47 10.61
CA THR A 156 -32.37 10.03 10.62
C THR A 156 -33.03 10.21 11.97
N ALA A 157 -32.36 9.88 13.07
CA ALA A 157 -32.85 10.08 14.43
C ALA A 157 -33.12 11.59 14.73
N SER A 158 -32.22 12.47 14.31
CA SER A 158 -32.31 13.91 14.48
C SER A 158 -33.51 14.53 13.74
N THR A 159 -33.91 13.96 12.61
CA THR A 159 -35.08 14.40 11.83
C THR A 159 -36.40 13.92 12.44
N SER A 160 -36.41 12.73 13.06
CA SER A 160 -37.61 12.17 13.72
C SER A 160 -37.96 12.88 15.01
N THR A 161 -37.03 13.51 15.71
CA THR A 161 -37.24 14.21 16.99
C THR A 161 -37.78 15.66 16.79
N ARG A 162 -37.76 16.17 15.55
CA ARG A 162 -38.22 17.52 15.20
C ARG A 162 -39.68 17.61 14.71
N THR A 163 -40.40 16.49 14.63
CA THR A 163 -41.80 16.39 14.22
C THR A 163 -42.70 16.20 15.41
#